data_cecb4adf8b2a43d09d01dab00f8d6b2d
#
_entry.id   cecb4adf8b2a43d09d01dab00f8d6b2d
#
_cell.length_a   1.000
_cell.length_b   1.000
_cell.length_c   1.000
_cell.angle_alpha   90.00
_cell.angle_beta   90.00
_cell.angle_gamma   90.00
#
_symmetry.space_group_name_H-M   'P 1'
#
loop_
_entity.id
_entity.type
_entity.pdbx_description
1 polymer ?
#
loop_
_entity_poly.entity_id
_entity_poly.type
_entity_poly.pdbx_seq_one_letter_code
_entity_poly.pdbx_strand_id
1 'polypeptide(L)'
;MKSLNTLLAALTVLGASMSVQADDTFAGLTYGQTSDKVRKSSGLEQNLGNQNTDGIIGKDDTWGVRLGRINDDGRYYATYDNVSGTHNGLKLRQENLLGSYDLFYPLGSSTKLFGGASAGLTKLTQDSPGASRDSDIGYAVGLQGGVLQQVSDNASVELGYRYLRSNASTDLGERGESKQGALRLTSSAQTYLSANYRF
;
A
#
# COMPACT_ATOMS: atom_id res chain seq x y z
N MET A 1 -13.93 1.03 -15.62
CA MET A 1 -12.85 1.46 -16.54
C MET A 1 -12.50 2.96 -16.44
N LYS A 2 -13.38 3.84 -15.96
CA LYS A 2 -13.09 5.30 -15.81
C LYS A 2 -12.13 5.64 -14.65
N SER A 3 -12.01 4.79 -13.62
CA SER A 3 -11.17 5.05 -12.43
C SER A 3 -9.66 4.80 -12.64
N LEU A 4 -9.29 3.94 -13.59
CA LEU A 4 -7.88 3.64 -13.86
C LEU A 4 -7.19 4.81 -14.59
N ASN A 5 -7.93 5.47 -15.50
CA ASN A 5 -7.40 6.61 -16.27
C ASN A 5 -7.16 7.86 -15.40
N THR A 6 -7.94 8.04 -14.33
CA THR A 6 -7.77 9.16 -13.39
C THR A 6 -6.54 8.93 -12.49
N LEU A 7 -6.25 7.68 -12.15
CA LEU A 7 -5.06 7.32 -11.35
C LEU A 7 -3.77 7.48 -12.17
N LEU A 8 -3.79 7.09 -13.45
CA LEU A 8 -2.65 7.27 -14.35
C LEU A 8 -2.35 8.75 -14.63
N ALA A 9 -3.38 9.60 -14.74
CA ALA A 9 -3.21 11.04 -14.93
C ALA A 9 -2.55 11.74 -13.73
N ALA A 10 -2.79 11.26 -12.51
CA ALA A 10 -2.13 11.79 -11.31
C ALA A 10 -0.63 11.45 -11.25
N LEU A 11 -0.21 10.31 -11.81
CA LEU A 11 1.20 9.93 -11.88
C LEU A 11 2.02 10.81 -12.84
N THR A 12 1.40 11.28 -13.92
CA THR A 12 2.08 12.12 -14.92
C THR A 12 2.32 13.56 -14.46
N VAL A 13 1.50 14.08 -13.53
CA VAL A 13 1.64 15.45 -13.01
C VAL A 13 2.78 15.57 -11.98
N LEU A 14 3.10 14.50 -11.25
CA LEU A 14 4.21 14.49 -10.29
C LEU A 14 5.60 14.42 -10.95
N GLY A 15 5.67 14.01 -12.22
CA GLY A 15 6.93 13.88 -12.95
C GLY A 15 7.42 15.17 -13.64
N ALA A 16 6.59 16.20 -13.75
CA ALA A 16 6.86 17.35 -14.65
C ALA A 16 7.53 18.57 -14.02
N SER A 17 7.79 18.60 -12.71
CA SER A 17 8.29 19.83 -12.04
C SER A 17 9.59 19.66 -11.25
N MET A 18 10.40 18.64 -11.56
CA MET A 18 11.66 18.43 -10.83
C MET A 18 12.85 18.94 -11.62
N SER A 19 13.38 20.09 -11.19
CA SER A 19 14.63 20.66 -11.67
C SER A 19 15.81 19.70 -11.47
N VAL A 20 16.63 19.63 -12.50
CA VAL A 20 17.86 18.85 -12.60
C VAL A 20 18.82 19.21 -11.45
N GLN A 21 18.88 18.36 -10.46
CA GLN A 21 19.99 18.26 -9.52
C GLN A 21 20.42 16.78 -9.50
N ALA A 22 21.67 16.49 -9.16
CA ALA A 22 22.39 15.22 -9.33
C ALA A 22 21.75 13.94 -8.71
N ASP A 23 20.43 13.84 -8.74
CA ASP A 23 19.68 12.68 -8.28
C ASP A 23 19.40 11.74 -9.46
N ASP A 24 19.75 10.47 -9.31
CA ASP A 24 19.44 9.47 -10.30
C ASP A 24 17.96 9.06 -10.21
N THR A 25 17.34 8.87 -11.34
CA THR A 25 15.99 8.30 -11.40
C THR A 25 16.05 6.80 -11.20
N PHE A 26 15.11 6.23 -10.44
CA PHE A 26 15.01 4.80 -10.28
C PHE A 26 13.58 4.30 -10.46
N ALA A 27 13.46 3.08 -10.92
CA ALA A 27 12.21 2.32 -10.94
C ALA A 27 12.39 1.00 -10.18
N GLY A 28 11.34 0.50 -9.56
CA GLY A 28 11.39 -0.74 -8.80
C GLY A 28 10.11 -1.56 -8.88
N LEU A 29 10.28 -2.87 -8.70
CA LEU A 29 9.21 -3.82 -8.52
C LEU A 29 9.24 -4.33 -7.09
N THR A 30 8.08 -4.41 -6.48
CA THR A 30 7.92 -4.86 -5.09
C THR A 30 7.01 -6.08 -5.06
N TYR A 31 7.40 -7.08 -4.27
CA TYR A 31 6.57 -8.22 -3.94
C TYR A 31 6.66 -8.53 -2.45
N GLY A 32 5.54 -8.86 -1.82
CA GLY A 32 5.53 -9.12 -0.39
C GLY A 32 4.20 -9.62 0.13
N GLN A 33 4.06 -9.56 1.44
CA GLN A 33 2.84 -9.93 2.14
C GLN A 33 2.36 -8.77 2.99
N THR A 34 1.06 -8.52 2.94
CA THR A 34 0.39 -7.51 3.76
C THR A 34 -0.58 -8.19 4.72
N SER A 35 -0.51 -7.80 5.98
CA SER A 35 -1.48 -8.15 7.03
C SER A 35 -2.33 -6.93 7.33
N ASP A 36 -3.63 -7.02 7.07
CA ASP A 36 -4.59 -5.96 7.28
C ASP A 36 -5.35 -6.14 8.59
N LYS A 37 -5.45 -5.07 9.37
CA LYS A 37 -6.29 -5.03 10.56
C LYS A 37 -7.55 -4.23 10.26
N VAL A 38 -8.68 -4.95 10.23
CA VAL A 38 -9.99 -4.38 9.97
C VAL A 38 -10.83 -4.41 11.25
N ARG A 39 -11.55 -3.33 11.53
CA ARG A 39 -12.54 -3.24 12.59
C ARG A 39 -13.95 -3.26 12.01
N LYS A 40 -14.83 -4.00 12.66
CA LYS A 40 -16.27 -4.01 12.38
C LYS A 40 -16.94 -2.82 13.06
N SER A 41 -17.97 -2.24 12.45
CA SER A 41 -18.81 -1.26 13.13
C SER A 41 -19.70 -1.93 14.16
N SER A 42 -20.12 -1.18 15.19
CA SER A 42 -20.99 -1.68 16.28
C SER A 42 -22.31 -2.29 15.79
N GLY A 43 -22.84 -1.84 14.64
CA GLY A 43 -24.05 -2.40 14.03
C GLY A 43 -23.84 -3.80 13.46
N LEU A 44 -22.64 -4.11 12.97
CA LEU A 44 -22.29 -5.43 12.45
C LEU A 44 -22.03 -6.44 13.59
N GLU A 45 -21.54 -5.98 14.74
CA GLU A 45 -21.36 -6.79 15.96
C GLU A 45 -22.68 -7.31 16.53
N GLN A 46 -23.73 -6.47 16.50
CA GLN A 46 -25.06 -6.86 16.99
C GLN A 46 -25.77 -7.89 16.11
N ASN A 47 -25.51 -7.88 14.79
CA ASN A 47 -26.20 -8.75 13.82
C ASN A 47 -25.52 -10.12 13.63
N LEU A 48 -24.22 -10.25 13.95
CA LEU A 48 -23.44 -11.48 13.73
C LEU A 48 -23.20 -12.32 14.99
N GLY A 49 -23.81 -11.97 16.15
CA GLY A 49 -23.64 -12.73 17.41
C GLY A 49 -22.16 -12.90 17.77
N ASN A 50 -21.81 -12.47 18.93
CA ASN A 50 -20.55 -12.56 19.70
C ASN A 50 -19.47 -13.54 19.21
N GLN A 51 -19.05 -13.46 17.96
CA GLN A 51 -17.79 -14.02 17.49
C GLN A 51 -16.73 -12.94 17.60
N ASN A 52 -15.84 -13.16 18.54
CA ASN A 52 -14.68 -12.32 18.84
C ASN A 52 -13.74 -12.30 17.60
N THR A 53 -14.08 -11.51 16.59
CA THR A 53 -13.36 -11.36 15.33
C THR A 53 -12.82 -9.94 15.16
N ASP A 54 -12.27 -9.37 16.23
CA ASP A 54 -11.24 -8.34 16.15
C ASP A 54 -9.98 -9.02 15.62
N GLY A 55 -9.95 -9.33 14.32
CA GLY A 55 -8.98 -10.21 13.73
C GLY A 55 -8.22 -9.57 12.57
N ILE A 56 -6.97 -9.90 12.53
CA ILE A 56 -6.14 -9.87 11.34
C ILE A 56 -6.88 -10.62 10.23
N ILE A 57 -7.37 -9.91 9.23
CA ILE A 57 -7.87 -10.54 8.01
C ILE A 57 -6.65 -10.97 7.22
N GLY A 58 -6.21 -12.17 7.39
CA GLY A 58 -5.25 -12.87 6.57
C GLY A 58 -3.93 -12.15 6.23
N LYS A 59 -3.00 -12.92 5.74
CA LYS A 59 -1.81 -12.42 5.05
C LYS A 59 -2.09 -12.55 3.56
N ASP A 60 -2.16 -11.43 2.88
CA ASP A 60 -2.45 -11.37 1.45
C ASP A 60 -1.20 -10.98 0.67
N ASP A 61 -1.04 -11.58 -0.52
CA ASP A 61 0.06 -11.25 -1.39
C ASP A 61 -0.08 -9.83 -1.92
N THR A 62 1.03 -9.13 -1.96
CA THR A 62 1.12 -7.76 -2.43
C THR A 62 2.17 -7.65 -3.51
N TRP A 63 1.82 -7.00 -4.59
CA TRP A 63 2.77 -6.57 -5.60
C TRP A 63 2.64 -5.06 -5.83
N GLY A 64 3.74 -4.44 -6.22
CA GLY A 64 3.75 -3.01 -6.45
C GLY A 64 4.83 -2.58 -7.41
N VAL A 65 4.69 -1.35 -7.86
CA VAL A 65 5.68 -0.63 -8.67
C VAL A 65 6.02 0.67 -7.99
N ARG A 66 7.28 1.10 -8.12
CA ARG A 66 7.74 2.37 -7.59
C ARG A 66 8.58 3.12 -8.61
N LEU A 67 8.50 4.43 -8.56
CA LEU A 67 9.26 5.34 -9.41
C LEU A 67 9.63 6.57 -8.60
N GLY A 68 10.89 7.01 -8.70
CA GLY A 68 11.34 8.16 -7.95
C GLY A 68 12.77 8.57 -8.26
N ARG A 69 13.33 9.33 -7.34
CA ARG A 69 14.72 9.76 -7.39
C ARG A 69 15.47 9.33 -6.14
N ILE A 70 16.75 9.04 -6.32
CA ILE A 70 17.63 8.52 -5.31
C ILE A 70 18.97 9.26 -5.37
N ASN A 71 19.51 9.58 -4.21
CA ASN A 71 20.86 10.07 -4.03
C ASN A 71 21.56 9.29 -2.89
N ASP A 72 22.73 9.71 -2.46
CA ASP A 72 23.49 9.01 -1.42
C ASP A 72 22.84 9.10 -0.04
N ASP A 73 22.12 10.17 0.24
CA ASP A 73 21.52 10.45 1.56
C ASP A 73 20.11 9.90 1.72
N GLY A 74 19.40 9.68 0.60
CA GLY A 74 18.02 9.23 0.65
C GLY A 74 17.35 9.10 -0.70
N ARG A 75 16.02 8.96 -0.66
CA ARG A 75 15.19 8.88 -1.86
C ARG A 75 13.79 9.38 -1.61
N TYR A 76 13.15 9.88 -2.66
CA TYR A 76 11.71 10.15 -2.67
C TYR A 76 11.08 9.49 -3.89
N TYR A 77 9.90 8.91 -3.69
CA TYR A 77 9.28 8.10 -4.73
C TYR A 77 7.77 7.95 -4.56
N ALA A 78 7.10 7.69 -5.67
CA ALA A 78 5.73 7.24 -5.68
C ALA A 78 5.69 5.70 -5.73
N THR A 79 4.73 5.11 -5.03
CA THR A 79 4.47 3.67 -5.05
C THR A 79 3.01 3.43 -5.37
N TYR A 80 2.75 2.47 -6.26
CA TYR A 80 1.45 1.84 -6.43
C TYR A 80 1.54 0.39 -5.96
N ASP A 81 0.77 0.04 -4.93
CA ASP A 81 0.68 -1.32 -4.41
C ASP A 81 -0.73 -1.88 -4.62
N ASN A 82 -0.80 -3.15 -4.97
CA ASN A 82 -2.03 -3.91 -5.06
C ASN A 82 -1.98 -5.11 -4.12
N VAL A 83 -2.91 -5.17 -3.19
CA VAL A 83 -3.11 -6.27 -2.25
C VAL A 83 -4.40 -6.96 -2.63
N SER A 84 -4.39 -8.26 -2.80
CA SER A 84 -5.60 -9.02 -3.11
C SER A 84 -5.66 -10.34 -2.35
N GLY A 85 -6.75 -10.54 -1.64
CA GLY A 85 -7.01 -11.75 -0.89
C GLY A 85 -8.46 -12.23 -1.05
N THR A 86 -8.67 -13.50 -0.83
CA THR A 86 -10.01 -14.12 -0.81
C THR A 86 -10.17 -14.89 0.48
N HIS A 87 -11.10 -14.43 1.33
CA HIS A 87 -11.40 -15.05 2.62
C HIS A 87 -12.88 -15.39 2.69
N ASN A 88 -13.20 -16.68 2.89
CA ASN A 88 -14.58 -17.19 3.02
C ASN A 88 -15.54 -16.74 1.91
N GLY A 89 -15.06 -16.68 0.66
CA GLY A 89 -15.87 -16.25 -0.49
C GLY A 89 -15.96 -14.72 -0.66
N LEU A 90 -15.43 -13.93 0.27
CA LEU A 90 -15.30 -12.49 0.17
C LEU A 90 -13.95 -12.14 -0.48
N LYS A 91 -13.98 -11.49 -1.62
CA LYS A 91 -12.80 -10.96 -2.28
C LYS A 91 -12.58 -9.51 -1.88
N LEU A 92 -11.49 -9.26 -1.15
CA LEU A 92 -11.03 -7.92 -0.79
C LEU A 92 -9.85 -7.54 -1.67
N ARG A 93 -9.88 -6.34 -2.19
CA ARG A 93 -8.80 -5.73 -2.95
C ARG A 93 -8.49 -4.37 -2.39
N GLN A 94 -7.24 -4.16 -2.02
CA GLN A 94 -6.73 -2.88 -1.59
C GLN A 94 -5.72 -2.36 -2.61
N GLU A 95 -5.87 -1.11 -3.01
CA GLU A 95 -4.97 -0.41 -3.90
C GLU A 95 -4.43 0.81 -3.15
N ASN A 96 -3.11 0.94 -3.07
CA ASN A 96 -2.46 2.08 -2.41
C ASN A 96 -1.69 2.91 -3.45
N LEU A 97 -1.85 4.21 -3.38
CA LEU A 97 -0.99 5.18 -4.08
C LEU A 97 -0.33 6.07 -3.04
N LEU A 98 0.97 5.91 -2.86
CA LEU A 98 1.73 6.53 -1.79
C LEU A 98 2.88 7.37 -2.35
N GLY A 99 3.09 8.54 -1.78
CA GLY A 99 4.35 9.27 -1.84
C GLY A 99 5.19 8.94 -0.62
N SER A 100 6.47 8.67 -0.82
CA SER A 100 7.39 8.23 0.24
C SER A 100 8.69 9.00 0.21
N TYR A 101 9.27 9.18 1.39
CA TYR A 101 10.61 9.72 1.57
C TYR A 101 11.38 8.83 2.55
N ASP A 102 12.59 8.38 2.14
CA ASP A 102 13.48 7.57 2.96
C ASP A 102 14.84 8.25 3.10
N LEU A 103 15.41 8.17 4.29
CA LEU A 103 16.79 8.51 4.59
C LEU A 103 17.64 7.24 4.62
N PHE A 104 18.88 7.34 4.16
CA PHE A 104 19.84 6.25 4.15
C PHE A 104 20.88 6.39 5.27
N TYR A 105 21.21 5.27 5.86
CA TYR A 105 22.35 5.13 6.76
C TYR A 105 23.28 4.03 6.24
N PRO A 106 24.50 4.37 5.77
CA PRO A 106 25.43 3.38 5.22
C PRO A 106 25.94 2.44 6.31
N LEU A 107 25.87 1.14 6.08
CA LEU A 107 26.49 0.09 6.91
C LEU A 107 27.81 -0.41 6.32
N GLY A 108 28.07 -0.10 5.07
CA GLY A 108 29.26 -0.48 4.32
C GLY A 108 29.24 0.09 2.91
N SER A 109 30.08 -0.41 2.03
CA SER A 109 30.21 0.10 0.66
C SER A 109 28.98 -0.20 -0.22
N SER A 110 28.25 -1.29 0.07
CA SER A 110 27.14 -1.76 -0.77
C SER A 110 25.83 -1.95 0.00
N THR A 111 25.84 -1.77 1.33
CA THR A 111 24.69 -1.99 2.20
C THR A 111 24.29 -0.71 2.88
N LYS A 112 23.01 -0.34 2.78
CA LYS A 112 22.45 0.82 3.46
C LYS A 112 21.22 0.37 4.27
N LEU A 113 21.07 0.87 5.50
CA LEU A 113 19.76 0.90 6.15
C LEU A 113 18.94 2.03 5.57
N PHE A 114 17.64 1.87 5.53
CA PHE A 114 16.75 2.98 5.24
C PHE A 114 15.63 3.07 6.27
N GLY A 115 15.17 4.29 6.48
CA GLY A 115 14.01 4.58 7.30
C GLY A 115 13.30 5.82 6.77
N GLY A 116 11.97 5.79 6.77
CA GLY A 116 11.22 6.88 6.21
C GLY A 116 9.73 6.85 6.50
N ALA A 117 9.02 7.74 5.81
CA ALA A 117 7.58 7.91 5.94
C ALA A 117 6.90 7.89 4.58
N SER A 118 5.63 7.47 4.60
CA SER A 118 4.75 7.46 3.44
C SER A 118 3.43 8.13 3.76
N ALA A 119 2.87 8.81 2.75
CA ALA A 119 1.52 9.36 2.81
C ALA A 119 0.84 9.24 1.44
N GLY A 120 -0.46 9.04 1.42
CA GLY A 120 -1.20 8.91 0.17
C GLY A 120 -2.63 8.45 0.34
N LEU A 121 -3.12 7.73 -0.65
CA LEU A 121 -4.49 7.26 -0.74
C LEU A 121 -4.53 5.73 -0.75
N THR A 122 -5.52 5.19 -0.08
CA THR A 122 -5.89 3.77 -0.09
C THR A 122 -7.30 3.65 -0.62
N LYS A 123 -7.49 2.79 -1.62
CA LYS A 123 -8.79 2.39 -2.11
C LYS A 123 -9.06 0.96 -1.69
N LEU A 124 -10.15 0.77 -0.98
CA LEU A 124 -10.65 -0.56 -0.61
C LEU A 124 -11.83 -0.91 -1.52
N THR A 125 -11.79 -2.08 -2.13
CA THR A 125 -12.88 -2.59 -2.98
C THR A 125 -13.27 -3.97 -2.46
N GLN A 126 -14.57 -4.14 -2.24
CA GLN A 126 -15.18 -5.41 -1.90
C GLN A 126 -15.96 -5.95 -3.09
N ASP A 127 -15.76 -7.23 -3.39
CA ASP A 127 -16.46 -7.95 -4.44
C ASP A 127 -16.96 -9.28 -3.87
N SER A 128 -18.27 -9.42 -3.69
CA SER A 128 -18.91 -10.64 -3.18
C SER A 128 -20.00 -11.11 -4.13
N PRO A 129 -20.11 -12.42 -4.39
CA PRO A 129 -21.24 -12.96 -5.14
C PRO A 129 -22.56 -12.64 -4.43
N GLY A 130 -23.44 -11.87 -5.09
CA GLY A 130 -24.76 -11.48 -4.56
C GLY A 130 -24.85 -10.15 -3.84
N ALA A 131 -23.72 -9.50 -3.51
CA ALA A 131 -23.69 -8.16 -2.95
C ALA A 131 -23.33 -7.09 -4.01
N SER A 132 -23.73 -5.84 -3.79
CA SER A 132 -23.28 -4.74 -4.64
C SER A 132 -21.79 -4.48 -4.41
N ARG A 133 -21.02 -4.37 -5.50
CA ARG A 133 -19.62 -3.94 -5.42
C ARG A 133 -19.55 -2.54 -4.84
N ASP A 134 -18.91 -2.41 -3.69
CA ASP A 134 -18.67 -1.14 -3.04
C ASP A 134 -17.17 -0.82 -2.99
N SER A 135 -16.83 0.47 -3.13
CA SER A 135 -15.44 0.91 -3.05
C SER A 135 -15.36 2.28 -2.41
N ASP A 136 -14.48 2.41 -1.45
CA ASP A 136 -14.20 3.67 -0.76
C ASP A 136 -12.72 4.03 -0.84
N ILE A 137 -12.46 5.33 -0.82
CA ILE A 137 -11.10 5.89 -0.86
C ILE A 137 -10.85 6.63 0.46
N GLY A 138 -9.81 6.18 1.16
CA GLY A 138 -9.32 6.83 2.36
C GLY A 138 -7.89 7.34 2.20
N TYR A 139 -7.43 8.11 3.18
CA TYR A 139 -6.02 8.45 3.28
C TYR A 139 -5.23 7.32 3.97
N ALA A 140 -3.95 7.23 3.66
CA ALA A 140 -3.01 6.36 4.35
C ALA A 140 -1.76 7.15 4.73
N VAL A 141 -1.27 6.93 5.94
CA VAL A 141 -0.01 7.50 6.42
C VAL A 141 0.76 6.42 7.18
N GLY A 142 2.07 6.42 7.10
CA GLY A 142 2.84 5.41 7.80
C GLY A 142 4.34 5.61 7.77
N LEU A 143 5.00 4.64 8.37
CA LEU A 143 6.45 4.56 8.49
C LEU A 143 6.95 3.29 7.83
N GLN A 144 8.19 3.34 7.38
CA GLN A 144 8.86 2.21 6.75
C GLN A 144 10.34 2.19 7.09
N GLY A 145 10.94 1.00 6.98
CA GLY A 145 12.36 0.83 7.16
C GLY A 145 12.81 -0.54 6.67
N GLY A 146 14.11 -0.69 6.47
CA GLY A 146 14.67 -1.92 5.98
C GLY A 146 16.14 -1.82 5.61
N VAL A 147 16.56 -2.79 4.82
CA VAL A 147 17.94 -2.91 4.32
C VAL A 147 17.91 -2.87 2.80
N LEU A 148 18.75 -2.04 2.22
CA LEU A 148 19.02 -1.96 0.79
C LEU A 148 20.43 -2.50 0.55
N GLN A 149 20.54 -3.47 -0.35
CA GLN A 149 21.79 -4.05 -0.81
C GLN A 149 22.00 -3.71 -2.28
N GLN A 150 23.05 -2.96 -2.59
CA GLN A 150 23.48 -2.71 -3.97
C GLN A 150 24.13 -3.98 -4.52
N VAL A 151 23.63 -4.47 -5.65
CA VAL A 151 24.12 -5.69 -6.32
C VAL A 151 24.92 -5.37 -7.57
N SER A 152 24.75 -4.17 -8.13
CA SER A 152 25.58 -3.62 -9.20
C SER A 152 25.49 -2.09 -9.17
N ASP A 153 26.22 -1.40 -10.06
CA ASP A 153 26.23 0.07 -10.13
C ASP A 153 24.82 0.67 -10.31
N ASN A 154 23.94 -0.05 -11.01
CA ASN A 154 22.61 0.40 -11.34
C ASN A 154 21.48 -0.40 -10.68
N ALA A 155 21.78 -1.54 -10.03
CA ALA A 155 20.76 -2.41 -9.48
C ALA A 155 20.91 -2.61 -7.97
N SER A 156 19.79 -2.62 -7.27
CA SER A 156 19.75 -2.94 -5.85
C SER A 156 18.54 -3.82 -5.52
N VAL A 157 18.68 -4.60 -4.45
CA VAL A 157 17.59 -5.33 -3.82
C VAL A 157 17.36 -4.80 -2.42
N GLU A 158 16.14 -4.87 -1.96
CA GLU A 158 15.82 -4.37 -0.61
C GLU A 158 14.82 -5.30 0.07
N LEU A 159 15.04 -5.51 1.35
CA LEU A 159 14.09 -6.11 2.27
C LEU A 159 13.54 -5.00 3.17
N GLY A 160 12.24 -4.79 3.14
CA GLY A 160 11.61 -3.71 3.88
C GLY A 160 10.36 -4.15 4.65
N TYR A 161 10.04 -3.34 5.64
CA TYR A 161 8.81 -3.40 6.39
C TYR A 161 8.15 -2.03 6.37
N ARG A 162 6.84 -2.00 6.08
CA ARG A 162 6.02 -0.79 6.08
C ARG A 162 4.80 -0.99 6.97
N TYR A 163 4.51 -0.01 7.79
CA TYR A 163 3.29 0.06 8.59
C TYR A 163 2.49 1.29 8.18
N LEU A 164 1.25 1.07 7.73
CA LEU A 164 0.33 2.13 7.32
C LEU A 164 -0.87 2.19 8.27
N ARG A 165 -1.33 3.38 8.57
CA ARG A 165 -2.66 3.66 9.13
C ARG A 165 -3.54 4.25 8.05
N SER A 166 -4.78 3.77 7.96
CA SER A 166 -5.75 4.21 6.98
C SER A 166 -7.09 4.48 7.64
N ASN A 167 -7.92 5.29 6.98
CA ASN A 167 -9.31 5.51 7.36
C ASN A 167 -10.31 5.04 6.30
N ALA A 168 -9.87 4.27 5.29
CA ALA A 168 -10.75 3.70 4.29
C ALA A 168 -11.80 2.79 4.96
N SER A 169 -13.07 2.92 4.54
CA SER A 169 -14.16 2.11 5.07
C SER A 169 -15.08 1.67 3.93
N THR A 170 -15.56 0.44 3.98
CA THR A 170 -16.54 -0.10 3.02
C THR A 170 -17.84 -0.43 3.75
N ASP A 171 -18.96 0.01 3.19
CA ASP A 171 -20.28 -0.31 3.71
C ASP A 171 -20.72 -1.71 3.25
N LEU A 172 -21.19 -2.54 4.18
CA LEU A 172 -21.78 -3.84 3.91
C LEU A 172 -23.31 -3.70 3.81
N GLY A 173 -23.87 -3.96 2.63
CA GLY A 173 -25.31 -3.98 2.41
C GLY A 173 -25.69 -4.97 1.30
N GLU A 174 -26.78 -5.72 1.49
CA GLU A 174 -27.37 -6.50 0.41
C GLU A 174 -28.07 -5.58 -0.60
N ARG A 175 -28.12 -6.03 -1.85
CA ARG A 175 -28.68 -5.27 -2.96
C ARG A 175 -30.18 -4.99 -2.71
N GLY A 176 -30.52 -3.78 -2.22
CA GLY A 176 -31.88 -3.33 -2.00
C GLY A 176 -32.30 -3.24 -0.53
N GLU A 177 -31.43 -3.54 0.44
CA GLU A 177 -31.70 -3.40 1.87
C GLU A 177 -30.85 -2.31 2.55
N SER A 178 -31.24 -1.90 3.74
CA SER A 178 -30.55 -0.92 4.57
C SER A 178 -29.14 -1.41 4.92
N LYS A 179 -28.16 -0.51 4.94
CA LYS A 179 -26.75 -0.77 5.33
C LYS A 179 -26.69 -1.54 6.65
N GLN A 180 -26.15 -2.75 6.61
CA GLN A 180 -26.07 -3.64 7.78
C GLN A 180 -24.81 -3.40 8.64
N GLY A 181 -23.83 -2.62 8.13
CA GLY A 181 -22.62 -2.28 8.86
C GLY A 181 -21.50 -1.80 7.94
N ALA A 182 -20.40 -1.33 8.52
CA ALA A 182 -19.21 -0.89 7.81
C ALA A 182 -17.96 -1.67 8.28
N LEU A 183 -17.10 -2.03 7.33
CA LEU A 183 -15.75 -2.52 7.59
C LEU A 183 -14.76 -1.36 7.44
N ARG A 184 -13.98 -1.09 8.47
CA ARG A 184 -12.99 -0.02 8.47
C ARG A 184 -11.58 -0.59 8.51
N LEU A 185 -10.79 -0.28 7.50
CA LEU A 185 -9.36 -0.58 7.50
C LEU A 185 -8.66 0.36 8.49
N THR A 186 -8.05 -0.20 9.52
CA THR A 186 -7.40 0.60 10.57
C THR A 186 -5.90 0.68 10.34
N SER A 187 -5.28 -0.42 9.95
CA SER A 187 -3.84 -0.47 9.69
C SER A 187 -3.47 -1.66 8.81
N SER A 188 -2.39 -1.50 8.07
CA SER A 188 -1.76 -2.53 7.23
C SER A 188 -0.28 -2.63 7.60
N ALA A 189 0.18 -3.85 7.77
CA ALA A 189 1.59 -4.17 8.00
C ALA A 189 2.10 -5.00 6.82
N GLN A 190 3.08 -4.49 6.10
CA GLN A 190 3.62 -5.09 4.88
C GLN A 190 5.09 -5.44 5.07
N THR A 191 5.45 -6.70 4.80
CA THR A 191 6.85 -7.11 4.61
C THR A 191 7.06 -7.35 3.12
N TYR A 192 8.11 -6.78 2.55
CA TYR A 192 8.34 -6.82 1.11
C TYR A 192 9.80 -6.98 0.72
N LEU A 193 10.01 -7.59 -0.44
CA LEU A 193 11.23 -7.53 -1.23
C LEU A 193 11.03 -6.59 -2.41
N SER A 194 12.04 -5.81 -2.76
CA SER A 194 12.01 -4.96 -3.93
C SER A 194 13.30 -5.10 -4.73
N ALA A 195 13.16 -5.14 -6.04
CA ALA A 195 14.26 -4.98 -6.98
C ALA A 195 14.15 -3.61 -7.63
N ASN A 196 15.22 -2.81 -7.55
CA ASN A 196 15.27 -1.45 -8.07
C ASN A 196 16.36 -1.32 -9.11
N TYR A 197 16.10 -0.53 -10.12
CA TYR A 197 17.04 -0.18 -11.17
C TYR A 197 17.16 1.34 -11.30
N ARG A 198 18.39 1.85 -11.33
CA ARG A 198 18.75 3.26 -11.41
C ARG A 198 19.25 3.56 -12.83
N PHE A 199 18.80 4.65 -13.41
CA PHE A 199 19.15 5.07 -14.77
C PHE A 199 19.27 6.60 -14.88
#